data_cd4f0b5476ec6fc3d9ccf1bbd9bfdc1a
#
_entry.id   cd4f0b5476ec6fc3d9ccf1bbd9bfdc1a
#
_cell.length_a   1.000
_cell.length_b   1.000
_cell.length_c   1.000
_cell.angle_alpha   90.00
_cell.angle_beta   90.00
_cell.angle_gamma   90.00
#
_symmetry.space_group_name_H-M   'P 1'
#
loop_
_entity.id
_entity.type
_entity.pdbx_description
1 polymer ?
#
loop_
_entity_poly.entity_id
_entity_poly.type
_entity_poly.pdbx_seq_one_letter_code
_entity_poly.pdbx_strand_id
1 'polypeptide(L)'
;MTPQKKKYFVPLLVALGIVFGIFWGTFNAYRFSGNRLSIINNSSNKVFDLFHLIDDQYVDSVQISDLVERALPQILKELDPHSTYISAAEVEESMQDLKGSFSGIGVQFTIYKDTIRVVKVVKGGPSERAGLLAGDRIVTINKEKYVGDSITNAGAMKRLKGPKNTQAILGIKRSGKQQLLTFNIQRGDVPVKTVGAVYMAAPKIGYVSINSFGDTTYAEFLAALATLQGEGFQNLIIDLRGNPGGYMETAIQIANDFLPKNSLIVYTKGRKSPRKEYRTDGRGTYQTMPIVVLVDETSASASEIFAGAMQDNDRGMIVGRRSFGKGLVQVPIEFPDGSMLRLTTARYYTPSGRCVQKPYTPGDEEDYAADLLSRAEHGEYFSADSIKTTGEKYKTRLGRIVYGGGGIVPDVFIPRDTTGITTYFKTVYFNGLIYQYGYDFVDKHREDLKNCTDLESVKKSLSRKDIVGDFVNYASKMGVKRRNLMIQRSRKLLKSYLTTAIISDVLDESEAAQYANETDEGVMRAIKILEEGKAFPVVKK
;
A
#
# COMPACT_ATOMS: atom_id res chain seq x y z
N MET A 1 4.54 71.78 51.39
CA MET A 1 5.23 71.86 50.07
C MET A 1 4.57 72.93 49.23
N THR A 2 5.31 73.95 48.86
CA THR A 2 4.82 75.12 48.11
C THR A 2 4.45 74.68 46.64
N PRO A 3 3.47 75.32 46.02
CA PRO A 3 2.97 74.91 44.68
C PRO A 3 4.03 74.81 43.57
N GLN A 4 5.14 75.51 43.66
CA GLN A 4 6.23 75.48 42.73
C GLN A 4 7.04 74.16 42.76
N LYS A 5 7.18 73.51 43.90
CA LYS A 5 7.89 72.21 44.00
C LYS A 5 7.10 71.05 43.40
N LYS A 6 5.78 71.12 43.30
CA LYS A 6 4.94 70.10 42.60
C LYS A 6 5.13 70.08 41.11
N LYS A 7 5.44 71.22 40.49
CA LYS A 7 5.61 71.35 39.04
C LYS A 7 6.83 70.57 38.48
N TYR A 8 7.85 70.32 39.29
CA TYR A 8 9.05 69.56 38.87
C TYR A 8 9.06 68.13 39.40
N PHE A 9 8.31 67.87 40.47
CA PHE A 9 8.27 66.54 41.09
C PHE A 9 7.40 65.52 40.31
N VAL A 10 6.32 66.01 39.72
CA VAL A 10 5.43 65.15 38.90
C VAL A 10 6.12 64.62 37.63
N PRO A 11 6.80 65.47 36.83
CA PRO A 11 7.55 64.94 35.63
C PRO A 11 8.69 63.98 36.02
N LEU A 12 9.36 64.26 37.15
CA LEU A 12 10.42 63.41 37.69
C LEU A 12 9.90 62.03 38.11
N LEU A 13 8.74 61.97 38.78
CA LEU A 13 8.10 60.73 39.17
C LEU A 13 7.59 59.93 37.96
N VAL A 14 7.08 60.61 36.93
CA VAL A 14 6.67 59.97 35.64
C VAL A 14 7.89 59.41 34.90
N ALA A 15 9.00 60.18 34.82
CA ALA A 15 10.23 59.72 34.20
C ALA A 15 10.84 58.51 34.94
N LEU A 16 10.85 58.53 36.30
CA LEU A 16 11.27 57.40 37.13
C LEU A 16 10.36 56.19 36.95
N GLY A 17 9.04 56.40 36.83
CA GLY A 17 8.07 55.33 36.56
C GLY A 17 8.30 54.68 35.18
N ILE A 18 8.59 55.48 34.15
CA ILE A 18 8.92 54.98 32.79
C ILE A 18 10.24 54.18 32.83
N VAL A 19 11.29 54.74 33.46
CA VAL A 19 12.58 54.03 33.58
C VAL A 19 12.44 52.73 34.36
N PHE A 20 11.68 52.76 35.46
CA PHE A 20 11.39 51.55 36.24
C PHE A 20 10.54 50.55 35.46
N GLY A 21 9.55 50.99 34.69
CA GLY A 21 8.73 50.17 33.83
C GLY A 21 9.54 49.49 32.69
N ILE A 22 10.45 50.26 32.08
CA ILE A 22 11.37 49.70 31.05
C ILE A 22 12.32 48.69 31.71
N PHE A 23 12.92 49.05 32.86
CA PHE A 23 13.83 48.15 33.58
C PHE A 23 13.13 46.89 34.09
N TRP A 24 11.93 47.02 34.64
CA TRP A 24 11.11 45.90 35.08
C TRP A 24 10.61 45.04 33.90
N GLY A 25 10.25 45.68 32.80
CA GLY A 25 9.84 45.00 31.55
C GLY A 25 10.99 44.22 30.91
N THR A 26 12.17 44.83 30.80
CA THR A 26 13.37 44.16 30.28
C THR A 26 13.87 43.06 31.21
N PHE A 27 13.84 43.28 32.54
CA PHE A 27 14.23 42.28 33.55
C PHE A 27 13.29 41.08 33.55
N ASN A 28 11.98 41.27 33.41
CA ASN A 28 11.03 40.18 33.29
C ASN A 28 11.08 39.52 31.89
N ALA A 29 11.25 40.29 30.83
CA ALA A 29 11.47 39.72 29.49
C ALA A 29 12.74 38.84 29.45
N TYR A 30 13.82 39.26 30.11
CA TYR A 30 15.04 38.47 30.25
C TYR A 30 14.83 37.22 31.11
N ARG A 31 14.04 37.30 32.20
CA ARG A 31 13.68 36.12 33.01
C ARG A 31 12.67 35.19 32.31
N PHE A 32 11.71 35.74 31.59
CA PHE A 32 10.72 34.92 30.87
C PHE A 32 11.25 34.32 29.57
N SER A 33 12.15 34.98 28.83
CA SER A 33 12.80 34.39 27.66
C SER A 33 13.94 33.44 28.06
N GLY A 34 14.69 33.74 29.13
CA GLY A 34 15.81 32.90 29.57
C GLY A 34 15.45 31.53 30.16
N ASN A 35 14.27 31.41 30.81
CA ASN A 35 13.87 30.16 31.47
C ASN A 35 12.97 29.25 30.61
N ARG A 36 12.39 29.72 29.51
CA ARG A 36 11.69 28.84 28.54
C ARG A 36 12.63 28.26 27.49
N LEU A 37 13.75 28.92 27.22
CA LEU A 37 14.78 28.44 26.30
C LEU A 37 15.80 27.49 26.95
N SER A 38 15.95 27.53 28.30
CA SER A 38 16.90 26.64 29.00
C SER A 38 16.44 25.19 29.18
N ILE A 39 15.17 24.87 28.82
CA ILE A 39 14.66 23.48 28.78
C ILE A 39 14.84 22.85 27.39
N ILE A 40 15.17 23.65 26.39
CA ILE A 40 15.51 23.15 25.04
C ILE A 40 17.01 22.87 25.06
N ASN A 41 17.37 21.59 24.93
CA ASN A 41 18.75 21.10 24.80
C ASN A 41 19.59 22.07 23.94
N ASN A 42 20.82 22.35 24.34
CA ASN A 42 21.79 23.20 23.59
C ASN A 42 21.93 22.87 22.08
N SER A 43 21.49 21.69 21.67
CA SER A 43 21.51 21.23 20.27
C SER A 43 20.42 21.83 19.40
N SER A 44 19.21 22.15 19.93
CA SER A 44 18.12 22.72 19.12
C SER A 44 18.40 24.18 18.73
N ASN A 45 19.13 24.92 19.60
CA ASN A 45 19.58 26.28 19.24
C ASN A 45 20.57 26.25 18.08
N LYS A 46 21.47 25.26 18.02
CA LYS A 46 22.47 25.18 16.93
C LYS A 46 21.85 25.03 15.55
N VAL A 47 20.75 24.31 15.40
CA VAL A 47 20.07 24.16 14.09
C VAL A 47 19.47 25.50 13.66
N PHE A 48 18.79 26.19 14.58
CA PHE A 48 18.23 27.50 14.34
C PHE A 48 19.33 28.54 14.02
N ASP A 49 20.39 28.58 14.82
CA ASP A 49 21.53 29.46 14.65
C ASP A 49 22.25 29.18 13.32
N LEU A 50 22.35 27.91 12.89
CA LEU A 50 22.93 27.55 11.60
C LEU A 50 22.15 28.13 10.43
N PHE A 51 20.82 28.03 10.44
CA PHE A 51 20.01 28.61 9.36
C PHE A 51 20.11 30.14 9.33
N HIS A 52 20.16 30.80 10.50
CA HIS A 52 20.40 32.24 10.57
C HIS A 52 21.77 32.64 10.06
N LEU A 53 22.83 31.89 10.38
CA LEU A 53 24.18 32.16 9.88
C LEU A 53 24.29 31.97 8.36
N ILE A 54 23.59 30.95 7.83
CA ILE A 54 23.54 30.73 6.37
C ILE A 54 22.83 31.90 5.68
N ASP A 55 21.68 32.34 6.22
CA ASP A 55 20.93 33.45 5.65
C ASP A 55 21.70 34.78 5.67
N ASP A 56 22.47 35.03 6.76
CA ASP A 56 23.20 36.27 6.99
C ASP A 56 24.59 36.30 6.35
N GLN A 57 25.31 35.16 6.31
CA GLN A 57 26.74 35.18 6.01
C GLN A 57 27.17 34.29 4.83
N TYR A 58 26.26 33.48 4.26
CA TYR A 58 26.66 32.62 3.16
C TYR A 58 26.94 33.43 1.89
N VAL A 59 27.97 33.02 1.12
CA VAL A 59 28.48 33.74 -0.03
C VAL A 59 27.45 33.95 -1.14
N ASP A 60 26.52 33.00 -1.31
CA ASP A 60 25.47 33.08 -2.32
C ASP A 60 24.11 33.21 -1.70
N SER A 61 23.12 33.79 -2.40
CA SER A 61 21.74 33.85 -1.93
C SER A 61 21.10 32.46 -1.93
N VAL A 62 20.58 32.03 -0.80
CA VAL A 62 19.92 30.74 -0.60
C VAL A 62 18.52 30.95 -0.03
N GLN A 63 17.55 30.19 -0.54
CA GLN A 63 16.22 30.15 0.08
C GLN A 63 16.26 29.19 1.28
N ILE A 64 16.12 29.72 2.49
CA ILE A 64 16.16 28.93 3.72
C ILE A 64 15.04 27.87 3.75
N SER A 65 13.85 28.19 3.23
CA SER A 65 12.74 27.23 3.07
C SER A 65 13.18 25.98 2.30
N ASP A 66 13.89 26.15 1.17
CA ASP A 66 14.34 25.03 0.34
C ASP A 66 15.41 24.17 1.04
N LEU A 67 16.22 24.79 1.90
CA LEU A 67 17.19 24.06 2.73
C LEU A 67 16.47 23.23 3.80
N VAL A 68 15.46 23.81 4.46
CA VAL A 68 14.65 23.13 5.48
C VAL A 68 13.94 21.92 4.84
N GLU A 69 13.26 22.13 3.69
CA GLU A 69 12.59 21.05 2.95
C GLU A 69 13.51 19.85 2.64
N ARG A 70 14.77 20.12 2.28
CA ARG A 70 15.77 19.09 1.99
C ARG A 70 16.40 18.47 3.24
N ALA A 71 16.46 19.21 4.34
CA ALA A 71 17.07 18.74 5.59
C ALA A 71 16.12 17.85 6.41
N LEU A 72 14.81 18.14 6.42
CA LEU A 72 13.82 17.40 7.22
C LEU A 72 13.82 15.90 6.93
N PRO A 73 13.80 15.43 5.66
CA PRO A 73 13.91 13.99 5.37
C PRO A 73 15.18 13.35 5.93
N GLN A 74 16.32 14.06 5.87
CA GLN A 74 17.60 13.52 6.36
C GLN A 74 17.61 13.36 7.88
N ILE A 75 17.03 14.34 8.61
CA ILE A 75 16.92 14.25 10.07
C ILE A 75 16.04 13.07 10.50
N LEU A 76 14.95 12.81 9.76
CA LEU A 76 14.01 11.74 10.09
C LEU A 76 14.60 10.35 9.83
N LYS A 77 15.45 10.20 8.82
CA LYS A 77 16.18 8.94 8.56
C LYS A 77 17.00 8.46 9.76
N GLU A 78 17.55 9.40 10.54
CA GLU A 78 18.29 9.09 11.77
C GLU A 78 17.44 8.52 12.91
N LEU A 79 16.09 8.47 12.76
CA LEU A 79 15.20 7.97 13.82
C LEU A 79 14.79 6.52 13.59
N ASP A 80 14.18 6.24 12.47
CA ASP A 80 13.66 4.93 12.09
C ASP A 80 13.32 4.91 10.58
N PRO A 81 13.19 3.72 9.95
CA PRO A 81 12.97 3.61 8.49
C PRO A 81 11.57 4.01 8.02
N HIS A 82 10.69 4.50 8.90
CA HIS A 82 9.28 4.78 8.57
C HIS A 82 8.83 6.20 8.92
N SER A 83 9.57 6.91 9.79
CA SER A 83 9.34 8.33 10.02
C SER A 83 9.73 9.10 8.76
N THR A 84 8.81 9.86 8.17
CA THR A 84 9.04 10.55 6.91
C THR A 84 8.39 11.91 6.86
N TYR A 85 9.04 12.84 6.18
CA TYR A 85 8.49 14.14 5.81
C TYR A 85 7.92 14.05 4.39
N ILE A 86 6.79 14.68 4.17
CA ILE A 86 6.07 14.71 2.89
C ILE A 86 5.81 16.17 2.58
N SER A 87 6.35 16.66 1.48
CA SER A 87 6.13 18.05 1.06
C SER A 87 4.65 18.31 0.74
N ALA A 88 4.21 19.56 0.86
CA ALA A 88 2.82 19.94 0.60
C ALA A 88 2.33 19.50 -0.80
N ALA A 89 3.23 19.48 -1.79
CA ALA A 89 2.93 19.03 -3.14
C ALA A 89 2.68 17.51 -3.24
N GLU A 90 3.25 16.71 -2.33
CA GLU A 90 3.19 15.24 -2.36
C GLU A 90 2.15 14.65 -1.40
N VAL A 91 1.61 15.44 -0.46
CA VAL A 91 0.65 14.96 0.55
C VAL A 91 -0.57 14.30 -0.09
N GLU A 92 -1.18 14.94 -1.08
CA GLU A 92 -2.36 14.39 -1.76
C GLU A 92 -2.03 13.03 -2.41
N GLU A 93 -0.90 12.92 -3.11
CA GLU A 93 -0.48 11.67 -3.77
C GLU A 93 -0.16 10.58 -2.73
N SER A 94 0.52 10.92 -1.64
CA SER A 94 0.90 9.96 -0.59
C SER A 94 -0.28 9.39 0.21
N MET A 95 -1.44 10.06 0.17
CA MET A 95 -2.65 9.65 0.88
C MET A 95 -3.67 8.94 -0.02
N GLN A 96 -3.47 8.90 -1.34
CA GLN A 96 -4.45 8.36 -2.30
C GLN A 96 -4.82 6.91 -2.04
N ASP A 97 -3.81 6.05 -1.85
CA ASP A 97 -4.02 4.61 -1.64
C ASP A 97 -4.79 4.31 -0.34
N LEU A 98 -4.67 5.18 0.66
CA LEU A 98 -5.36 5.05 1.94
C LEU A 98 -6.77 5.62 1.90
N LYS A 99 -7.02 6.67 1.11
CA LYS A 99 -8.35 7.29 0.96
C LYS A 99 -9.31 6.47 0.08
N GLY A 100 -8.82 5.42 -0.59
CA GLY A 100 -9.64 4.59 -1.49
C GLY A 100 -10.13 5.31 -2.75
N SER A 101 -9.59 6.50 -3.05
CA SER A 101 -9.86 7.23 -4.29
C SER A 101 -8.79 8.28 -4.55
N PHE A 102 -8.62 8.63 -5.82
CA PHE A 102 -7.79 9.76 -6.23
C PHE A 102 -8.53 10.62 -7.26
N SER A 103 -8.08 11.86 -7.45
CA SER A 103 -8.66 12.75 -8.46
C SER A 103 -7.94 12.60 -9.81
N GLY A 104 -8.70 12.29 -10.85
CA GLY A 104 -8.16 12.08 -12.19
C GLY A 104 -9.24 11.73 -13.21
N ILE A 105 -8.81 11.21 -14.36
CA ILE A 105 -9.72 10.80 -15.43
C ILE A 105 -10.27 9.37 -15.26
N GLY A 106 -9.65 8.49 -14.45
CA GLY A 106 -10.12 7.13 -14.21
C GLY A 106 -9.84 6.15 -15.35
N VAL A 107 -8.57 5.99 -15.71
CA VAL A 107 -8.09 4.97 -16.64
C VAL A 107 -6.86 4.28 -16.08
N GLN A 108 -6.74 2.99 -16.34
CA GLN A 108 -5.46 2.28 -16.30
C GLN A 108 -4.87 2.35 -17.71
N PHE A 109 -3.60 2.66 -17.81
CA PHE A 109 -2.94 2.82 -19.10
C PHE A 109 -1.54 2.20 -19.11
N THR A 110 -1.04 1.95 -20.30
CA THR A 110 0.37 1.62 -20.54
C THR A 110 0.89 2.50 -21.66
N ILE A 111 2.20 2.75 -21.66
CA ILE A 111 2.86 3.36 -22.80
C ILE A 111 3.23 2.21 -23.74
N TYR A 112 2.62 2.22 -24.92
CA TYR A 112 2.90 1.24 -25.96
C TYR A 112 3.54 1.93 -27.16
N LYS A 113 4.78 1.55 -27.45
CA LYS A 113 5.65 2.27 -28.40
C LYS A 113 5.78 3.73 -27.99
N ASP A 114 5.16 4.62 -28.70
CA ASP A 114 5.23 6.07 -28.58
C ASP A 114 3.92 6.71 -28.08
N THR A 115 2.98 5.93 -27.55
CA THR A 115 1.62 6.41 -27.28
C THR A 115 1.06 5.83 -25.99
N ILE A 116 0.28 6.62 -25.24
CA ILE A 116 -0.53 6.12 -24.12
C ILE A 116 -1.68 5.29 -24.67
N ARG A 117 -1.77 4.03 -24.27
CA ARG A 117 -2.90 3.15 -24.57
C ARG A 117 -3.72 2.92 -23.32
N VAL A 118 -5.02 3.18 -23.39
CA VAL A 118 -5.97 2.84 -22.34
C VAL A 118 -6.09 1.33 -22.26
N VAL A 119 -5.75 0.78 -21.09
CA VAL A 119 -5.83 -0.66 -20.79
C VAL A 119 -7.22 -0.97 -20.26
N LYS A 120 -7.65 -0.20 -19.26
CA LYS A 120 -8.95 -0.37 -18.62
C LYS A 120 -9.53 1.00 -18.25
N VAL A 121 -10.82 1.13 -18.38
CA VAL A 121 -11.57 2.28 -17.88
C VAL A 121 -12.12 1.91 -16.51
N VAL A 122 -11.84 2.73 -15.50
CA VAL A 122 -12.29 2.46 -14.12
C VAL A 122 -13.80 2.62 -14.04
N LYS A 123 -14.48 1.58 -13.59
CA LYS A 123 -15.94 1.56 -13.43
C LYS A 123 -16.37 2.62 -12.39
N GLY A 124 -17.41 3.39 -12.72
CA GLY A 124 -17.83 4.54 -11.92
C GLY A 124 -16.98 5.80 -12.09
N GLY A 125 -15.88 5.72 -12.85
CA GLY A 125 -14.93 6.82 -13.05
C GLY A 125 -15.36 7.84 -14.12
N PRO A 126 -14.66 8.99 -14.20
CA PRO A 126 -14.96 10.05 -15.18
C PRO A 126 -14.85 9.59 -16.64
N SER A 127 -13.86 8.78 -16.97
CA SER A 127 -13.63 8.28 -18.34
C SER A 127 -14.71 7.34 -18.82
N GLU A 128 -15.28 6.50 -17.94
CA GLU A 128 -16.41 5.65 -18.28
C GLU A 128 -17.63 6.48 -18.67
N ARG A 129 -17.96 7.49 -17.85
CA ARG A 129 -19.06 8.42 -18.13
C ARG A 129 -18.86 9.21 -19.43
N ALA A 130 -17.62 9.49 -19.79
CA ALA A 130 -17.28 10.17 -21.04
C ALA A 130 -17.29 9.23 -22.25
N GLY A 131 -17.34 7.89 -22.07
CA GLY A 131 -17.37 6.92 -23.15
C GLY A 131 -15.99 6.53 -23.72
N LEU A 132 -14.92 6.68 -22.93
CA LEU A 132 -13.63 6.06 -23.28
C LEU A 132 -13.76 4.53 -23.21
N LEU A 133 -12.97 3.87 -24.01
CA LEU A 133 -12.93 2.40 -24.10
C LEU A 133 -11.50 1.88 -23.92
N ALA A 134 -11.39 0.64 -23.44
CA ALA A 134 -10.14 -0.09 -23.50
C ALA A 134 -9.66 -0.19 -24.97
N GLY A 135 -8.35 -0.08 -25.20
CA GLY A 135 -7.76 -0.02 -26.54
C GLY A 135 -7.65 1.38 -27.14
N ASP A 136 -8.30 2.40 -26.60
CA ASP A 136 -8.16 3.79 -27.02
C ASP A 136 -6.71 4.27 -26.86
N ARG A 137 -6.22 5.05 -27.82
CA ARG A 137 -4.88 5.65 -27.76
C ARG A 137 -5.00 7.15 -27.54
N ILE A 138 -4.43 7.64 -26.45
CA ILE A 138 -4.39 9.06 -26.14
C ILE A 138 -3.22 9.67 -26.90
N VAL A 139 -3.49 10.51 -27.87
CA VAL A 139 -2.47 11.14 -28.73
C VAL A 139 -2.28 12.63 -28.46
N THR A 140 -3.31 13.29 -27.88
CA THR A 140 -3.18 14.66 -27.38
C THR A 140 -3.80 14.78 -26.00
N ILE A 141 -3.21 15.64 -25.15
CA ILE A 141 -3.74 16.02 -23.84
C ILE A 141 -3.78 17.55 -23.80
N ASN A 142 -4.95 18.14 -23.51
CA ASN A 142 -5.19 19.58 -23.49
C ASN A 142 -4.74 20.28 -24.80
N LYS A 143 -5.04 19.62 -25.95
CA LYS A 143 -4.67 20.05 -27.31
C LYS A 143 -3.17 19.96 -27.64
N GLU A 144 -2.32 19.63 -26.69
CA GLU A 144 -0.89 19.38 -26.91
C GLU A 144 -0.66 17.94 -27.38
N LYS A 145 0.18 17.75 -28.38
CA LYS A 145 0.59 16.43 -28.85
C LYS A 145 1.42 15.74 -27.75
N TYR A 146 0.97 14.54 -27.30
CA TYR A 146 1.64 13.78 -26.26
C TYR A 146 1.91 12.35 -26.77
N VAL A 147 2.86 12.25 -27.69
CA VAL A 147 3.34 11.00 -28.31
C VAL A 147 4.84 11.14 -28.61
N GLY A 148 5.53 10.01 -28.76
CA GLY A 148 6.96 9.93 -29.08
C GLY A 148 7.77 9.25 -27.98
N ASP A 149 9.07 9.04 -28.23
CA ASP A 149 9.95 8.25 -27.37
C ASP A 149 10.22 8.89 -26.00
N SER A 150 9.91 10.18 -25.84
CA SER A 150 10.13 10.94 -24.59
C SER A 150 9.00 10.85 -23.57
N ILE A 151 7.88 10.19 -23.90
CA ILE A 151 6.78 10.07 -22.96
C ILE A 151 7.12 9.04 -21.87
N THR A 152 6.76 9.39 -20.62
CA THR A 152 6.97 8.54 -19.45
C THR A 152 5.66 8.31 -18.70
N ASN A 153 5.57 7.20 -17.94
CA ASN A 153 4.42 6.93 -17.09
C ASN A 153 4.18 8.07 -16.08
N ALA A 154 5.23 8.58 -15.45
CA ALA A 154 5.14 9.72 -14.53
C ALA A 154 4.61 10.98 -15.21
N GLY A 155 5.12 11.31 -16.40
CA GLY A 155 4.65 12.44 -17.19
C GLY A 155 3.20 12.31 -17.66
N ALA A 156 2.78 11.09 -18.02
CA ALA A 156 1.40 10.78 -18.36
C ALA A 156 0.49 10.92 -17.14
N MET A 157 0.87 10.33 -16.01
CA MET A 157 0.11 10.44 -14.75
C MET A 157 -0.08 11.89 -14.32
N LYS A 158 1.00 12.71 -14.34
CA LYS A 158 0.94 14.14 -13.99
C LYS A 158 -0.06 14.93 -14.84
N ARG A 159 -0.27 14.54 -16.12
CA ARG A 159 -1.20 15.24 -17.03
C ARG A 159 -2.63 14.71 -16.93
N LEU A 160 -2.80 13.43 -16.65
CA LEU A 160 -4.12 12.78 -16.58
C LEU A 160 -4.77 12.94 -15.20
N LYS A 161 -3.99 12.90 -14.12
CA LYS A 161 -4.42 13.31 -12.78
C LYS A 161 -4.60 14.84 -12.72
N GLY A 162 -5.21 15.33 -11.67
CA GLY A 162 -5.33 16.76 -11.37
C GLY A 162 -6.53 17.05 -10.47
N PRO A 163 -6.68 18.31 -10.01
CA PRO A 163 -7.72 18.67 -9.06
C PRO A 163 -9.13 18.32 -9.55
N LYS A 164 -9.97 17.89 -8.63
CA LYS A 164 -11.39 17.58 -8.89
C LYS A 164 -12.10 18.76 -9.58
N ASN A 165 -12.99 18.46 -10.49
CA ASN A 165 -13.73 19.41 -11.31
C ASN A 165 -12.93 20.18 -12.37
N THR A 166 -11.61 19.96 -12.51
CA THR A 166 -10.86 20.46 -13.66
C THR A 166 -11.10 19.59 -14.89
N GLN A 167 -10.87 20.12 -16.09
CA GLN A 167 -11.07 19.38 -17.33
C GLN A 167 -9.77 18.84 -17.90
N ALA A 168 -9.84 17.63 -18.47
CA ALA A 168 -8.83 17.07 -19.35
C ALA A 168 -9.43 16.90 -20.75
N ILE A 169 -8.88 17.56 -21.75
CA ILE A 169 -9.30 17.44 -23.14
C ILE A 169 -8.36 16.43 -23.83
N LEU A 170 -8.91 15.27 -24.20
CA LEU A 170 -8.15 14.19 -24.80
C LEU A 170 -8.47 14.02 -26.27
N GLY A 171 -7.42 13.94 -27.11
CA GLY A 171 -7.54 13.48 -28.47
C GLY A 171 -7.22 11.99 -28.55
N ILE A 172 -8.20 11.22 -29.00
CA ILE A 172 -8.21 9.76 -28.96
C ILE A 172 -8.20 9.19 -30.37
N LYS A 173 -7.24 8.28 -30.63
CA LYS A 173 -7.25 7.42 -31.81
C LYS A 173 -7.84 6.06 -31.43
N ARG A 174 -9.03 5.77 -31.94
CA ARG A 174 -9.76 4.50 -31.71
C ARG A 174 -9.65 3.59 -32.92
N SER A 175 -9.44 2.30 -32.69
CA SER A 175 -9.41 1.31 -33.77
C SER A 175 -10.74 1.32 -34.57
N GLY A 176 -10.67 1.21 -35.89
CA GLY A 176 -11.85 1.27 -36.76
C GLY A 176 -12.43 2.68 -37.01
N LYS A 177 -11.85 3.75 -36.42
CA LYS A 177 -12.20 5.14 -36.71
C LYS A 177 -11.06 5.86 -37.38
N GLN A 178 -11.32 6.54 -38.51
CA GLN A 178 -10.30 7.31 -39.24
C GLN A 178 -10.03 8.66 -38.58
N GLN A 179 -11.05 9.29 -38.02
CA GLN A 179 -10.95 10.62 -37.39
C GLN A 179 -10.50 10.51 -35.94
N LEU A 180 -9.77 11.55 -35.50
CA LEU A 180 -9.44 11.74 -34.10
C LEU A 180 -10.71 12.11 -33.31
N LEU A 181 -11.01 11.35 -32.25
CA LEU A 181 -12.13 11.63 -31.37
C LEU A 181 -11.66 12.58 -30.25
N THR A 182 -12.47 13.55 -29.91
CA THR A 182 -12.18 14.47 -28.80
C THR A 182 -13.11 14.15 -27.62
N PHE A 183 -12.51 13.94 -26.44
CA PHE A 183 -13.22 13.70 -25.19
C PHE A 183 -12.89 14.81 -24.19
N ASN A 184 -13.91 15.46 -23.67
CA ASN A 184 -13.80 16.43 -22.58
C ASN A 184 -14.15 15.70 -21.28
N ILE A 185 -13.14 15.38 -20.48
CA ILE A 185 -13.30 14.61 -19.26
C ILE A 185 -13.14 15.53 -18.06
N GLN A 186 -14.19 15.69 -17.28
CA GLN A 186 -14.11 16.38 -16.00
C GLN A 186 -13.45 15.44 -15.00
N ARG A 187 -12.29 15.83 -14.47
CA ARG A 187 -11.61 15.05 -13.43
C ARG A 187 -12.48 14.94 -12.20
N GLY A 188 -12.47 13.78 -11.58
CA GLY A 188 -13.28 13.50 -10.40
C GLY A 188 -12.69 12.34 -9.62
N ASP A 189 -13.41 11.91 -8.60
CA ASP A 189 -13.01 10.77 -7.78
C ASP A 189 -12.98 9.51 -8.63
N VAL A 190 -11.83 8.86 -8.65
CA VAL A 190 -11.59 7.58 -9.27
C VAL A 190 -11.46 6.57 -8.13
N PRO A 191 -12.40 5.63 -7.95
CA PRO A 191 -12.34 4.67 -6.87
C PRO A 191 -11.15 3.72 -7.06
N VAL A 192 -10.42 3.50 -5.98
CA VAL A 192 -9.37 2.48 -5.89
C VAL A 192 -9.93 1.38 -5.00
N LYS A 193 -10.20 0.21 -5.59
CA LYS A 193 -10.67 -0.93 -4.82
C LYS A 193 -9.55 -1.46 -3.91
N THR A 194 -9.83 -1.53 -2.64
CA THR A 194 -8.93 -2.09 -1.62
C THR A 194 -9.21 -3.57 -1.37
N VAL A 195 -10.43 -4.03 -1.60
CA VAL A 195 -10.79 -5.45 -1.71
C VAL A 195 -10.69 -5.84 -3.17
N GLY A 196 -9.85 -6.82 -3.46
CA GLY A 196 -9.57 -7.30 -4.83
C GLY A 196 -10.55 -8.38 -5.28
N ALA A 197 -10.07 -9.62 -5.36
CA ALA A 197 -10.87 -10.75 -5.83
C ALA A 197 -11.83 -11.28 -4.76
N VAL A 198 -13.06 -11.60 -5.21
CA VAL A 198 -14.13 -12.19 -4.38
C VAL A 198 -14.81 -13.29 -5.18
N TYR A 199 -14.71 -14.54 -4.74
CA TYR A 199 -15.29 -15.69 -5.43
C TYR A 199 -15.38 -16.92 -4.52
N MET A 200 -16.13 -17.96 -4.91
CA MET A 200 -16.13 -19.26 -4.26
C MET A 200 -14.93 -20.09 -4.71
N ALA A 201 -13.95 -20.30 -3.82
CA ALA A 201 -12.73 -21.06 -4.12
C ALA A 201 -12.99 -22.58 -4.21
N ALA A 202 -13.99 -23.07 -3.45
CA ALA A 202 -14.49 -24.43 -3.50
C ALA A 202 -15.95 -24.43 -2.96
N PRO A 203 -16.71 -25.54 -3.04
CA PRO A 203 -18.03 -25.61 -2.45
C PRO A 203 -17.99 -25.19 -0.98
N LYS A 204 -18.80 -24.19 -0.60
CA LYS A 204 -18.90 -23.61 0.74
C LYS A 204 -17.64 -22.86 1.23
N ILE A 205 -16.63 -22.64 0.42
CA ILE A 205 -15.40 -21.92 0.79
C ILE A 205 -15.32 -20.66 -0.05
N GLY A 206 -15.52 -19.50 0.62
CA GLY A 206 -15.32 -18.19 0.02
C GLY A 206 -13.84 -17.77 0.04
N TYR A 207 -13.47 -16.96 -0.93
CA TYR A 207 -12.16 -16.32 -1.00
C TYR A 207 -12.32 -14.80 -1.15
N VAL A 208 -11.56 -14.05 -0.35
CA VAL A 208 -11.49 -12.59 -0.42
C VAL A 208 -10.03 -12.17 -0.34
N SER A 209 -9.54 -11.41 -1.32
CA SER A 209 -8.25 -10.75 -1.22
C SER A 209 -8.41 -9.30 -0.76
N ILE A 210 -7.57 -8.86 0.17
CA ILE A 210 -7.49 -7.48 0.64
C ILE A 210 -6.14 -6.93 0.21
N ASN A 211 -6.14 -5.93 -0.68
CA ASN A 211 -4.93 -5.36 -1.27
C ASN A 211 -4.29 -4.29 -0.37
N SER A 212 -5.11 -3.57 0.41
CA SER A 212 -4.68 -2.58 1.40
C SER A 212 -5.78 -2.33 2.43
N PHE A 213 -5.43 -1.71 3.56
CA PHE A 213 -6.39 -1.31 4.60
C PHE A 213 -6.64 0.20 4.53
N GLY A 214 -7.48 0.64 3.60
CA GLY A 214 -7.90 2.03 3.41
C GLY A 214 -9.24 2.36 4.09
N ASP A 215 -9.72 3.58 3.89
CA ASP A 215 -11.00 4.08 4.44
C ASP A 215 -12.21 3.28 3.97
N THR A 216 -12.20 2.80 2.72
CA THR A 216 -13.32 2.08 2.11
C THR A 216 -13.29 0.57 2.35
N THR A 217 -12.15 0.04 2.83
CA THR A 217 -11.90 -1.41 2.87
C THR A 217 -12.91 -2.17 3.71
N TYR A 218 -13.32 -1.65 4.85
CA TYR A 218 -14.30 -2.34 5.69
C TYR A 218 -15.67 -2.46 5.01
N ALA A 219 -16.13 -1.39 4.36
CA ALA A 219 -17.38 -1.41 3.60
C ALA A 219 -17.29 -2.36 2.38
N GLU A 220 -16.18 -2.33 1.65
CA GLU A 220 -15.93 -3.24 0.53
C GLU A 220 -15.86 -4.70 0.99
N PHE A 221 -15.22 -4.96 2.14
CA PHE A 221 -15.14 -6.29 2.74
C PHE A 221 -16.52 -6.84 3.14
N LEU A 222 -17.37 -6.01 3.76
CA LEU A 222 -18.74 -6.40 4.08
C LEU A 222 -19.56 -6.70 2.82
N ALA A 223 -19.40 -5.90 1.76
CA ALA A 223 -20.04 -6.15 0.47
C ALA A 223 -19.55 -7.47 -0.16
N ALA A 224 -18.26 -7.77 -0.06
CA ALA A 224 -17.68 -9.05 -0.48
C ALA A 224 -18.29 -10.25 0.27
N LEU A 225 -18.40 -10.13 1.60
CA LEU A 225 -19.04 -11.18 2.42
C LEU A 225 -20.53 -11.35 2.09
N ALA A 226 -21.24 -10.26 1.80
CA ALA A 226 -22.65 -10.34 1.37
C ALA A 226 -22.80 -11.07 0.03
N THR A 227 -21.88 -10.84 -0.94
CA THR A 227 -21.84 -11.60 -2.20
C THR A 227 -21.65 -13.08 -1.95
N LEU A 228 -20.63 -13.46 -1.16
CA LEU A 228 -20.36 -14.87 -0.81
C LEU A 228 -21.50 -15.51 -0.01
N GLN A 229 -22.21 -14.73 0.83
CA GLN A 229 -23.37 -15.21 1.56
C GLN A 229 -24.50 -15.61 0.62
N GLY A 230 -24.69 -14.86 -0.47
CA GLY A 230 -25.62 -15.23 -1.55
C GLY A 230 -25.27 -16.54 -2.24
N GLU A 231 -23.98 -16.92 -2.25
CA GLU A 231 -23.46 -18.18 -2.80
C GLU A 231 -23.33 -19.31 -1.75
N GLY A 232 -23.67 -19.03 -0.50
CA GLY A 232 -23.77 -20.03 0.58
C GLY A 232 -22.42 -20.44 1.19
N PHE A 233 -21.44 -19.52 1.28
CA PHE A 233 -20.17 -19.81 1.93
C PHE A 233 -20.35 -20.12 3.42
N GLN A 234 -19.51 -21.00 3.95
CA GLN A 234 -19.47 -21.44 5.36
C GLN A 234 -18.07 -21.32 5.94
N ASN A 235 -17.05 -21.22 5.11
CA ASN A 235 -15.63 -21.09 5.43
C ASN A 235 -15.03 -19.97 4.59
N LEU A 236 -13.97 -19.33 5.08
CA LEU A 236 -13.39 -18.17 4.37
C LEU A 236 -11.86 -18.26 4.29
N ILE A 237 -11.33 -17.96 3.11
CA ILE A 237 -9.93 -17.65 2.89
C ILE A 237 -9.80 -16.15 2.77
N ILE A 238 -8.98 -15.53 3.62
CA ILE A 238 -8.62 -14.11 3.56
C ILE A 238 -7.18 -14.02 3.08
N ASP A 239 -6.98 -13.46 1.88
CA ASP A 239 -5.66 -13.34 1.30
C ASP A 239 -5.09 -11.93 1.53
N LEU A 240 -4.01 -11.85 2.30
CA LEU A 240 -3.25 -10.64 2.61
C LEU A 240 -1.88 -10.64 1.93
N ARG A 241 -1.61 -11.57 1.02
CA ARG A 241 -0.36 -11.59 0.27
C ARG A 241 -0.26 -10.34 -0.60
N GLY A 242 0.91 -9.72 -0.63
CA GLY A 242 1.10 -8.46 -1.34
C GLY A 242 0.54 -7.22 -0.63
N ASN A 243 -0.11 -7.34 0.53
CA ASN A 243 -0.76 -6.24 1.24
C ASN A 243 0.21 -5.52 2.19
N PRO A 244 0.64 -4.28 1.90
CA PRO A 244 1.61 -3.54 2.72
C PRO A 244 1.01 -2.97 4.03
N GLY A 245 -0.29 -3.17 4.26
CA GLY A 245 -1.02 -2.65 5.41
C GLY A 245 -1.93 -1.46 5.07
N GLY A 246 -1.94 -0.47 5.93
CA GLY A 246 -2.79 0.71 5.84
C GLY A 246 -3.27 1.14 7.23
N TYR A 247 -4.52 1.57 7.35
CA TYR A 247 -5.08 2.02 8.62
C TYR A 247 -5.28 0.87 9.62
N MET A 248 -4.76 1.07 10.82
CA MET A 248 -4.90 0.11 11.94
C MET A 248 -6.38 -0.08 12.31
N GLU A 249 -7.15 0.99 12.32
CA GLU A 249 -8.57 0.99 12.66
C GLU A 249 -9.37 0.06 11.74
N THR A 250 -9.06 0.05 10.46
CA THR A 250 -9.73 -0.81 9.47
C THR A 250 -9.42 -2.29 9.72
N ALA A 251 -8.16 -2.63 10.03
CA ALA A 251 -7.80 -4.00 10.41
C ALA A 251 -8.48 -4.43 11.72
N ILE A 252 -8.63 -3.53 12.68
CA ILE A 252 -9.36 -3.76 13.93
C ILE A 252 -10.84 -4.03 13.65
N GLN A 253 -11.48 -3.25 12.78
CA GLN A 253 -12.89 -3.44 12.40
C GLN A 253 -13.11 -4.84 11.79
N ILE A 254 -12.27 -5.22 10.82
CA ILE A 254 -12.36 -6.54 10.20
C ILE A 254 -12.09 -7.66 11.22
N ALA A 255 -11.09 -7.51 12.10
CA ALA A 255 -10.79 -8.50 13.14
C ALA A 255 -11.94 -8.66 14.15
N ASN A 256 -12.67 -7.57 14.43
CA ASN A 256 -13.84 -7.60 15.32
C ASN A 256 -14.95 -8.54 14.83
N ASP A 257 -15.10 -8.71 13.50
CA ASP A 257 -16.12 -9.59 12.95
C ASP A 257 -15.86 -11.08 13.23
N PHE A 258 -14.61 -11.44 13.48
CA PHE A 258 -14.19 -12.85 13.64
C PHE A 258 -13.88 -13.27 15.07
N LEU A 259 -13.60 -12.33 15.96
CA LEU A 259 -13.17 -12.65 17.33
C LEU A 259 -14.32 -12.54 18.34
N PRO A 260 -14.38 -13.45 19.33
CA PRO A 260 -15.38 -13.38 20.40
C PRO A 260 -15.27 -12.07 21.20
N LYS A 261 -16.35 -11.72 21.89
CA LYS A 261 -16.42 -10.52 22.75
C LYS A 261 -15.24 -10.42 23.71
N ASN A 262 -14.72 -9.20 23.88
CA ASN A 262 -13.63 -8.87 24.78
C ASN A 262 -12.27 -9.52 24.45
N SER A 263 -12.10 -10.07 23.24
CA SER A 263 -10.80 -10.55 22.77
C SER A 263 -9.88 -9.35 22.49
N LEU A 264 -8.63 -9.45 22.93
CA LEU A 264 -7.63 -8.45 22.57
C LEU A 264 -7.27 -8.63 21.07
N ILE A 265 -7.34 -7.56 20.29
CA ILE A 265 -6.92 -7.53 18.88
C ILE A 265 -5.46 -7.11 18.78
N VAL A 266 -5.16 -5.96 19.37
CA VAL A 266 -3.84 -5.33 19.37
C VAL A 266 -3.76 -4.35 20.54
N TYR A 267 -2.56 -4.05 21.01
CA TYR A 267 -2.34 -2.87 21.84
C TYR A 267 -1.14 -2.06 21.33
N THR A 268 -1.16 -0.75 21.57
CA THR A 268 -0.07 0.16 21.23
C THR A 268 0.59 0.68 22.51
N LYS A 269 1.91 0.91 22.45
CA LYS A 269 2.68 1.50 23.55
C LYS A 269 3.89 2.25 23.00
N GLY A 270 4.13 3.45 23.49
CA GLY A 270 5.29 4.27 23.16
C GLY A 270 5.84 5.02 24.37
N ARG A 271 6.93 5.75 24.18
CA ARG A 271 7.57 6.52 25.28
C ARG A 271 6.64 7.56 25.92
N LYS A 272 5.88 8.27 25.09
CA LYS A 272 4.88 9.29 25.51
C LYS A 272 3.44 8.84 25.23
N SER A 273 3.25 7.66 24.66
CA SER A 273 1.96 7.06 24.38
C SER A 273 1.74 5.90 25.34
N PRO A 274 0.86 6.03 26.34
CA PRO A 274 0.58 4.96 27.28
C PRO A 274 -0.03 3.75 26.56
N ARG A 275 0.01 2.57 27.20
CA ARG A 275 -0.59 1.36 26.65
C ARG A 275 -2.08 1.61 26.38
N LYS A 276 -2.49 1.42 25.11
CA LYS A 276 -3.87 1.49 24.64
C LYS A 276 -4.26 0.16 24.01
N GLU A 277 -5.25 -0.49 24.58
CA GLU A 277 -5.76 -1.78 24.10
C GLU A 277 -6.97 -1.59 23.19
N TYR A 278 -7.04 -2.41 22.13
CA TYR A 278 -8.17 -2.49 21.24
C TYR A 278 -8.75 -3.90 21.35
N ARG A 279 -10.00 -3.96 21.83
CA ARG A 279 -10.72 -5.20 22.08
C ARG A 279 -12.00 -5.27 21.28
N THR A 280 -12.46 -6.48 21.02
CA THR A 280 -13.72 -6.74 20.35
C THR A 280 -14.91 -6.36 21.21
N ASP A 281 -15.97 -5.85 20.55
CA ASP A 281 -17.24 -5.48 21.18
C ASP A 281 -18.26 -6.65 21.24
N GLY A 282 -17.99 -7.74 20.51
CA GLY A 282 -18.82 -8.93 20.46
C GLY A 282 -19.99 -8.86 19.47
N ARG A 283 -20.02 -7.84 18.59
CA ARG A 283 -21.05 -7.66 17.56
C ARG A 283 -20.71 -8.36 16.24
N GLY A 284 -19.50 -8.93 16.13
CA GLY A 284 -19.05 -9.61 14.92
C GLY A 284 -19.94 -10.79 14.54
N THR A 285 -20.21 -10.94 13.26
CA THR A 285 -21.14 -11.96 12.73
C THR A 285 -20.49 -13.34 12.55
N TYR A 286 -19.17 -13.36 12.31
CA TYR A 286 -18.45 -14.55 11.85
C TYR A 286 -17.53 -15.15 12.92
N GLN A 287 -17.87 -15.00 14.22
CA GLN A 287 -17.03 -15.40 15.36
C GLN A 287 -16.68 -16.90 15.40
N THR A 288 -17.50 -17.76 14.82
CA THR A 288 -17.31 -19.22 14.79
C THR A 288 -16.97 -19.79 13.43
N MET A 289 -17.01 -18.97 12.37
CA MET A 289 -16.72 -19.41 11.00
C MET A 289 -15.26 -19.86 10.87
N PRO A 290 -14.95 -21.02 10.30
CA PRO A 290 -13.58 -21.42 10.01
C PRO A 290 -12.92 -20.47 9.01
N ILE A 291 -11.73 -19.96 9.35
CA ILE A 291 -10.95 -19.04 8.50
C ILE A 291 -9.51 -19.49 8.35
N VAL A 292 -8.95 -19.24 7.18
CA VAL A 292 -7.52 -19.32 6.89
C VAL A 292 -7.06 -17.97 6.35
N VAL A 293 -5.93 -17.48 6.84
CA VAL A 293 -5.33 -16.21 6.41
C VAL A 293 -4.06 -16.51 5.64
N LEU A 294 -3.98 -16.06 4.41
CA LEU A 294 -2.77 -16.16 3.58
C LEU A 294 -1.90 -14.93 3.78
N VAL A 295 -0.62 -15.13 4.01
CA VAL A 295 0.38 -14.06 4.16
C VAL A 295 1.66 -14.39 3.39
N ASP A 296 2.42 -13.36 3.02
CA ASP A 296 3.75 -13.50 2.45
C ASP A 296 4.72 -12.44 3.00
N GLU A 297 5.94 -12.45 2.50
CA GLU A 297 7.03 -11.55 2.93
C GLU A 297 6.75 -10.06 2.73
N THR A 298 5.71 -9.71 1.98
CA THR A 298 5.28 -8.33 1.73
C THR A 298 4.06 -7.93 2.54
N SER A 299 3.38 -8.89 3.19
CA SER A 299 2.30 -8.63 4.14
C SER A 299 2.84 -7.86 5.35
N ALA A 300 2.40 -6.61 5.57
CA ALA A 300 3.01 -5.72 6.55
C ALA A 300 1.98 -4.92 7.38
N SER A 301 2.41 -4.39 8.53
CA SER A 301 1.65 -3.39 9.31
C SER A 301 0.23 -3.86 9.69
N ALA A 302 -0.83 -3.23 9.16
CA ALA A 302 -2.24 -3.59 9.42
C ALA A 302 -2.55 -5.06 9.07
N SER A 303 -1.91 -5.61 8.02
CA SER A 303 -1.99 -7.04 7.69
C SER A 303 -1.44 -7.92 8.82
N GLU A 304 -0.35 -7.48 9.46
CA GLU A 304 0.27 -8.19 10.58
C GLU A 304 -0.54 -8.04 11.87
N ILE A 305 -1.24 -6.92 12.04
CA ILE A 305 -2.21 -6.74 13.12
C ILE A 305 -3.34 -7.76 12.99
N PHE A 306 -3.94 -7.86 11.79
CA PHE A 306 -5.02 -8.81 11.55
C PHE A 306 -4.54 -10.27 11.68
N ALA A 307 -3.46 -10.65 11.00
CA ALA A 307 -2.91 -12.00 11.04
C ALA A 307 -2.47 -12.38 12.46
N GLY A 308 -1.81 -11.47 13.18
CA GLY A 308 -1.38 -11.66 14.57
C GLY A 308 -2.56 -11.79 15.54
N ALA A 309 -3.63 -11.01 15.33
CA ALA A 309 -4.87 -11.15 16.13
C ALA A 309 -5.51 -12.53 15.93
N MET A 310 -5.57 -13.02 14.68
CA MET A 310 -6.12 -14.35 14.40
C MET A 310 -5.23 -15.46 14.97
N GLN A 311 -3.91 -15.37 14.78
CA GLN A 311 -2.96 -16.39 15.25
C GLN A 311 -2.90 -16.48 16.77
N ASP A 312 -2.76 -15.33 17.45
CA ASP A 312 -2.51 -15.30 18.89
C ASP A 312 -3.78 -15.59 19.73
N ASN A 313 -4.97 -15.33 19.18
CA ASN A 313 -6.24 -15.79 19.75
C ASN A 313 -6.60 -17.24 19.36
N ASP A 314 -5.75 -17.95 18.59
CA ASP A 314 -6.01 -19.29 18.06
C ASP A 314 -7.34 -19.37 17.27
N ARG A 315 -7.67 -18.29 16.55
CA ARG A 315 -8.94 -18.12 15.86
C ARG A 315 -8.93 -18.65 14.43
N GLY A 316 -7.77 -18.71 13.80
CA GLY A 316 -7.58 -19.16 12.43
C GLY A 316 -6.14 -19.57 12.17
N MET A 317 -5.93 -20.32 11.09
CA MET A 317 -4.60 -20.75 10.65
C MET A 317 -3.98 -19.70 9.74
N ILE A 318 -2.72 -19.38 9.98
CA ILE A 318 -1.91 -18.52 9.11
C ILE A 318 -1.10 -19.40 8.17
N VAL A 319 -1.25 -19.20 6.87
CA VAL A 319 -0.66 -20.04 5.83
C VAL A 319 0.18 -19.15 4.88
N GLY A 320 1.35 -19.60 4.49
CA GLY A 320 2.21 -18.90 3.53
C GLY A 320 3.64 -18.74 3.99
N ARG A 321 4.20 -17.55 3.91
CA ARG A 321 5.57 -17.22 4.33
C ARG A 321 5.57 -16.16 5.42
N ARG A 322 6.70 -16.05 6.14
CA ARG A 322 6.86 -15.05 7.21
C ARG A 322 6.63 -13.64 6.68
N SER A 323 5.79 -12.86 7.37
CA SER A 323 5.43 -11.50 7.00
C SER A 323 6.61 -10.53 7.10
N PHE A 324 6.41 -9.28 6.74
CA PHE A 324 7.45 -8.26 6.62
C PHE A 324 8.14 -7.92 7.95
N GLY A 325 7.35 -7.73 9.01
CA GLY A 325 7.88 -7.32 10.32
C GLY A 325 7.85 -5.80 10.54
N LYS A 326 6.75 -5.12 10.21
CA LYS A 326 6.55 -3.70 10.53
C LYS A 326 5.61 -3.55 11.71
N GLY A 327 6.17 -3.28 12.90
CA GLY A 327 5.46 -3.13 14.16
C GLY A 327 5.45 -1.69 14.72
N LEU A 328 5.70 -0.69 13.89
CA LEU A 328 5.73 0.73 14.24
C LEU A 328 4.42 1.42 13.88
N VAL A 329 3.97 2.33 14.74
CA VAL A 329 2.77 3.15 14.55
C VAL A 329 3.18 4.56 14.20
N GLN A 330 2.83 5.02 12.98
CA GLN A 330 3.03 6.38 12.53
C GLN A 330 1.77 7.21 12.77
N VAL A 331 1.97 8.45 13.24
CA VAL A 331 0.91 9.45 13.35
C VAL A 331 1.19 10.56 12.34
N PRO A 332 0.23 10.91 11.47
CA PRO A 332 0.36 12.06 10.60
C PRO A 332 0.20 13.35 11.40
N ILE A 333 1.11 14.28 11.19
CA ILE A 333 1.11 15.62 11.80
C ILE A 333 1.20 16.61 10.65
N GLU A 334 0.16 17.41 10.44
CA GLU A 334 0.11 18.41 9.38
C GLU A 334 0.77 19.70 9.85
N PHE A 335 1.57 20.31 8.98
CA PHE A 335 2.14 21.63 9.17
C PHE A 335 1.25 22.71 8.53
N PRO A 336 1.37 23.99 8.99
CA PRO A 336 0.55 25.09 8.46
C PRO A 336 0.72 25.37 6.97
N ASP A 337 1.84 24.99 6.38
CA ASP A 337 2.13 25.12 4.93
C ASP A 337 1.52 24.00 4.08
N GLY A 338 0.83 23.05 4.71
CA GLY A 338 0.22 21.88 4.06
C GLY A 338 1.15 20.68 3.89
N SER A 339 2.41 20.78 4.32
CA SER A 339 3.30 19.62 4.39
C SER A 339 2.94 18.72 5.57
N MET A 340 3.44 17.48 5.60
CA MET A 340 3.07 16.48 6.59
C MET A 340 4.30 15.73 7.12
N LEU A 341 4.31 15.51 8.42
CA LEU A 341 5.23 14.60 9.09
C LEU A 341 4.49 13.32 9.46
N ARG A 342 4.94 12.16 8.98
CA ARG A 342 4.57 10.86 9.54
C ARG A 342 5.61 10.47 10.57
N LEU A 343 5.28 10.57 11.85
CA LEU A 343 6.21 10.30 12.94
C LEU A 343 5.86 8.99 13.65
N THR A 344 6.83 8.12 13.85
CA THR A 344 6.69 6.94 14.69
C THR A 344 6.57 7.34 16.16
N THR A 345 5.41 7.09 16.77
CA THR A 345 5.10 7.48 18.15
C THR A 345 4.93 6.30 19.10
N ALA A 346 4.70 5.11 18.56
CA ALA A 346 4.47 3.90 19.35
C ALA A 346 4.89 2.63 18.55
N ARG A 347 4.97 1.51 19.27
CA ARG A 347 4.96 0.16 18.71
C ARG A 347 3.60 -0.48 18.96
N TYR A 348 3.20 -1.39 18.09
CA TYR A 348 2.07 -2.24 18.37
C TYR A 348 2.50 -3.67 18.74
N TYR A 349 1.65 -4.30 19.50
CA TYR A 349 1.85 -5.62 20.08
C TYR A 349 0.61 -6.46 19.84
N THR A 350 0.82 -7.71 19.46
CA THR A 350 -0.25 -8.68 19.25
C THR A 350 -0.85 -9.17 20.59
N PRO A 351 -1.93 -9.94 20.60
CA PRO A 351 -2.55 -10.43 21.83
C PRO A 351 -1.61 -11.22 22.76
N SER A 352 -0.64 -11.94 22.23
CA SER A 352 0.37 -12.64 23.03
C SER A 352 1.38 -11.70 23.71
N GLY A 353 1.39 -10.42 23.35
CA GLY A 353 2.33 -9.44 23.88
C GLY A 353 3.61 -9.26 23.05
N ARG A 354 3.77 -10.00 21.95
CA ARG A 354 4.94 -9.85 21.06
C ARG A 354 4.83 -8.61 20.19
N CYS A 355 5.96 -7.93 19.98
CA CYS A 355 6.12 -6.95 18.92
C CYS A 355 6.62 -7.66 17.67
N VAL A 356 5.99 -7.41 16.52
CA VAL A 356 6.40 -8.02 15.25
C VAL A 356 7.51 -7.23 14.54
N GLN A 357 7.89 -6.06 15.05
CA GLN A 357 8.90 -5.20 14.44
C GLN A 357 10.22 -5.95 14.28
N LYS A 358 10.68 -6.06 13.02
CA LYS A 358 12.02 -6.56 12.74
C LYS A 358 13.08 -5.56 13.23
N PRO A 359 14.30 -6.00 13.58
CA PRO A 359 15.38 -5.13 13.98
C PRO A 359 15.68 -4.08 12.90
N TYR A 360 16.10 -2.90 13.33
CA TYR A 360 16.63 -1.84 12.46
C TYR A 360 17.67 -1.03 13.23
N THR A 361 18.62 -0.47 12.50
CA THR A 361 19.60 0.49 13.02
C THR A 361 19.17 1.89 12.58
N PRO A 362 19.01 2.86 13.50
CA PRO A 362 18.78 4.25 13.12
C PRO A 362 19.85 4.75 12.13
N GLY A 363 19.41 5.44 11.08
CA GLY A 363 20.30 5.94 10.01
C GLY A 363 20.65 4.93 8.93
N ASP A 364 20.32 3.65 9.09
CA ASP A 364 20.64 2.57 8.13
C ASP A 364 19.37 2.04 7.45
N GLU A 365 18.85 2.83 6.51
CA GLU A 365 17.69 2.42 5.70
C GLU A 365 18.05 1.31 4.69
N GLU A 366 19.31 1.26 4.25
CA GLU A 366 19.76 0.30 3.24
C GLU A 366 19.74 -1.13 3.80
N ASP A 367 20.27 -1.34 5.01
CA ASP A 367 20.22 -2.64 5.69
C ASP A 367 18.77 -3.08 5.95
N TYR A 368 17.92 -2.14 6.39
CA TYR A 368 16.50 -2.43 6.60
C TYR A 368 15.77 -2.84 5.33
N ALA A 369 16.06 -2.20 4.19
CA ALA A 369 15.50 -2.54 2.89
C ALA A 369 16.06 -3.86 2.35
N ALA A 370 17.34 -4.13 2.60
CA ALA A 370 18.03 -5.35 2.15
C ALA A 370 17.56 -6.63 2.87
N ASP A 371 16.85 -6.53 4.00
CA ASP A 371 16.38 -7.69 4.78
C ASP A 371 15.61 -8.71 3.92
N LEU A 372 14.71 -8.27 3.04
CA LEU A 372 13.96 -9.19 2.18
C LEU A 372 14.86 -9.95 1.21
N LEU A 373 15.90 -9.29 0.69
CA LEU A 373 16.89 -9.95 -0.16
C LEU A 373 17.73 -10.93 0.63
N SER A 374 18.22 -10.53 1.81
CA SER A 374 18.97 -11.39 2.73
C SER A 374 18.19 -12.63 3.13
N ARG A 375 16.88 -12.51 3.41
CA ARG A 375 15.97 -13.65 3.69
C ARG A 375 15.88 -14.61 2.50
N ALA A 376 15.81 -14.08 1.27
CA ALA A 376 15.82 -14.89 0.05
C ALA A 376 17.14 -15.65 -0.14
N GLU A 377 18.28 -14.98 0.08
CA GLU A 377 19.61 -15.55 -0.04
C GLU A 377 19.87 -16.66 0.98
N HIS A 378 19.34 -16.52 2.20
CA HIS A 378 19.43 -17.55 3.25
C HIS A 378 18.44 -18.71 3.05
N GLY A 379 17.64 -18.69 1.98
CA GLY A 379 16.70 -19.76 1.64
C GLY A 379 15.39 -19.74 2.40
N GLU A 380 15.07 -18.66 3.15
CA GLU A 380 13.84 -18.57 3.95
C GLU A 380 12.57 -18.69 3.11
N TYR A 381 12.60 -18.27 1.85
CA TYR A 381 11.42 -18.39 0.98
C TYR A 381 11.18 -19.80 0.46
N PHE A 382 12.11 -20.73 0.69
CA PHE A 382 12.08 -22.09 0.15
C PHE A 382 11.96 -23.15 1.24
N SER A 383 12.33 -22.84 2.49
CA SER A 383 12.30 -23.79 3.60
C SER A 383 11.90 -23.12 4.91
N ALA A 384 10.97 -23.75 5.63
CA ALA A 384 10.59 -23.34 6.97
C ALA A 384 11.76 -23.40 7.96
N ASP A 385 12.69 -24.36 7.79
CA ASP A 385 13.85 -24.55 8.67
C ASP A 385 14.86 -23.39 8.54
N SER A 386 14.80 -22.65 7.45
CA SER A 386 15.64 -21.47 7.21
C SER A 386 15.12 -20.20 7.89
N ILE A 387 13.93 -20.23 8.48
CA ILE A 387 13.34 -19.09 9.19
C ILE A 387 14.14 -18.84 10.48
N LYS A 388 14.90 -17.75 10.50
CA LYS A 388 15.65 -17.34 11.70
C LYS A 388 14.69 -16.66 12.68
N THR A 389 14.38 -17.33 13.79
CA THR A 389 13.64 -16.76 14.90
C THR A 389 14.66 -16.28 15.94
N THR A 390 14.97 -15.00 15.91
CA THR A 390 15.94 -14.38 16.85
C THR A 390 15.25 -13.71 18.04
N GLY A 391 13.91 -13.68 18.04
CA GLY A 391 13.10 -12.98 19.02
C GLY A 391 12.73 -13.83 20.24
N GLU A 392 12.16 -13.17 21.25
CA GLU A 392 11.59 -13.82 22.42
C GLU A 392 10.40 -14.72 22.05
N LYS A 393 10.22 -15.78 22.85
CA LYS A 393 9.11 -16.72 22.72
C LYS A 393 7.92 -16.24 23.50
N TYR A 394 6.76 -16.24 22.86
CA TYR A 394 5.47 -15.89 23.44
C TYR A 394 4.51 -17.07 23.30
N LYS A 395 3.37 -17.00 23.97
CA LYS A 395 2.34 -18.04 23.91
C LYS A 395 1.03 -17.45 23.41
N THR A 396 0.40 -18.15 22.47
CA THR A 396 -0.99 -17.89 22.07
C THR A 396 -1.95 -18.20 23.22
N ARG A 397 -3.23 -17.93 23.02
CA ARG A 397 -4.28 -18.23 24.01
C ARG A 397 -4.31 -19.71 24.43
N LEU A 398 -4.08 -20.64 23.51
CA LEU A 398 -4.00 -22.08 23.77
C LEU A 398 -2.59 -22.54 24.19
N GLY A 399 -1.61 -21.67 24.27
CA GLY A 399 -0.25 -21.99 24.69
C GLY A 399 0.71 -22.41 23.56
N ARG A 400 0.33 -22.27 22.28
CA ARG A 400 1.25 -22.47 21.15
C ARG A 400 2.38 -21.43 21.20
N ILE A 401 3.59 -21.83 20.84
CA ILE A 401 4.74 -20.90 20.81
C ILE A 401 4.70 -20.08 19.52
N VAL A 402 4.81 -18.78 19.68
CA VAL A 402 4.99 -17.78 18.62
C VAL A 402 6.18 -16.89 18.93
N TYR A 403 6.74 -16.23 17.92
CA TYR A 403 7.98 -15.47 18.06
C TYR A 403 7.74 -13.99 17.78
N GLY A 404 8.43 -13.10 18.48
CA GLY A 404 8.48 -11.68 18.25
C GLY A 404 9.71 -11.26 17.42
N GLY A 405 9.79 -9.97 17.08
CA GLY A 405 10.99 -9.37 16.50
C GLY A 405 11.28 -9.71 15.04
N GLY A 406 10.29 -10.12 14.24
CA GLY A 406 10.55 -10.46 12.85
C GLY A 406 9.35 -10.84 12.01
N GLY A 407 8.20 -10.19 12.24
CA GLY A 407 6.95 -10.48 11.51
C GLY A 407 6.17 -11.67 12.09
N ILE A 408 5.13 -12.07 11.39
CA ILE A 408 4.27 -13.21 11.71
C ILE A 408 4.82 -14.45 10.98
N VAL A 409 5.29 -15.44 11.73
CA VAL A 409 5.66 -16.74 11.19
C VAL A 409 4.39 -17.55 10.96
N PRO A 410 4.15 -18.09 9.76
CA PRO A 410 2.91 -18.84 9.48
C PRO A 410 2.86 -20.16 10.25
N ASP A 411 1.64 -20.63 10.53
CA ASP A 411 1.39 -21.95 11.12
C ASP A 411 1.65 -23.08 10.11
N VAL A 412 1.43 -22.78 8.82
CA VAL A 412 1.70 -23.68 7.70
C VAL A 412 2.52 -22.95 6.65
N PHE A 413 3.76 -23.35 6.51
CA PHE A 413 4.67 -22.77 5.54
C PHE A 413 4.35 -23.25 4.11
N ILE A 414 4.38 -22.31 3.16
CA ILE A 414 4.27 -22.58 1.72
C ILE A 414 5.52 -22.02 1.05
N PRO A 415 6.35 -22.86 0.42
CA PRO A 415 7.54 -22.38 -0.26
C PRO A 415 7.18 -21.52 -1.48
N ARG A 416 8.10 -20.64 -1.87
CA ARG A 416 7.96 -19.84 -3.09
C ARG A 416 8.15 -20.74 -4.30
N ASP A 417 7.14 -20.86 -5.15
CA ASP A 417 7.29 -21.58 -6.41
C ASP A 417 8.14 -20.79 -7.40
N THR A 418 9.24 -21.39 -7.83
CA THR A 418 10.14 -20.84 -8.85
C THR A 418 10.13 -21.68 -10.13
N THR A 419 9.22 -22.65 -10.22
CA THR A 419 9.12 -23.57 -11.35
C THR A 419 8.81 -22.81 -12.63
N GLY A 420 9.63 -22.98 -13.64
CA GLY A 420 9.45 -22.32 -14.92
C GLY A 420 9.94 -20.86 -14.99
N ILE A 421 10.48 -20.30 -13.91
CA ILE A 421 11.08 -18.96 -13.94
C ILE A 421 12.46 -19.04 -14.61
N THR A 422 12.49 -18.81 -15.93
CA THR A 422 13.74 -18.74 -16.72
C THR A 422 14.10 -17.28 -17.02
N THR A 423 15.31 -17.06 -17.54
CA THR A 423 15.71 -15.72 -18.01
C THR A 423 14.78 -15.21 -19.12
N TYR A 424 14.29 -16.08 -20.01
CA TYR A 424 13.31 -15.69 -21.02
C TYR A 424 12.01 -15.18 -20.38
N PHE A 425 11.46 -15.94 -19.42
CA PHE A 425 10.26 -15.52 -18.68
C PHE A 425 10.48 -14.19 -17.99
N LYS A 426 11.57 -14.04 -17.23
CA LYS A 426 11.91 -12.76 -16.56
C LYS A 426 11.96 -11.59 -17.55
N THR A 427 12.62 -11.79 -18.71
CA THR A 427 12.71 -10.73 -19.73
C THR A 427 11.34 -10.29 -20.22
N VAL A 428 10.46 -11.24 -20.63
CA VAL A 428 9.14 -10.87 -21.15
C VAL A 428 8.20 -10.32 -20.08
N TYR A 429 8.34 -10.77 -18.82
CA TYR A 429 7.56 -10.30 -17.69
C TYR A 429 7.92 -8.85 -17.32
N PHE A 430 9.20 -8.57 -17.06
CA PHE A 430 9.66 -7.24 -16.64
C PHE A 430 9.55 -6.19 -17.75
N ASN A 431 9.58 -6.59 -19.03
CA ASN A 431 9.28 -5.71 -20.14
C ASN A 431 7.76 -5.51 -20.39
N GLY A 432 6.89 -6.10 -19.56
CA GLY A 432 5.44 -5.96 -19.65
C GLY A 432 4.81 -6.60 -20.88
N LEU A 433 5.56 -7.43 -21.63
CA LEU A 433 5.10 -7.99 -22.91
C LEU A 433 3.94 -8.97 -22.75
N ILE A 434 3.81 -9.62 -21.58
CA ILE A 434 2.70 -10.54 -21.29
C ILE A 434 1.38 -9.78 -21.29
N TYR A 435 1.31 -8.67 -20.58
CA TYR A 435 0.10 -7.84 -20.53
C TYR A 435 -0.19 -7.18 -21.87
N GLN A 436 0.85 -6.64 -22.54
CA GLN A 436 0.69 -6.04 -23.87
C GLN A 436 0.12 -7.02 -24.88
N TYR A 437 0.61 -8.26 -24.88
CA TYR A 437 0.07 -9.32 -25.71
C TYR A 437 -1.39 -9.65 -25.36
N GLY A 438 -1.71 -9.75 -24.06
CA GLY A 438 -3.08 -9.99 -23.61
C GLY A 438 -4.06 -9.00 -24.22
N TYR A 439 -3.75 -7.70 -24.11
CA TYR A 439 -4.58 -6.64 -24.70
C TYR A 439 -4.67 -6.71 -26.23
N ASP A 440 -3.53 -6.92 -26.92
CA ASP A 440 -3.53 -7.06 -28.38
C ASP A 440 -4.30 -8.30 -28.83
N PHE A 441 -4.25 -9.37 -28.03
CA PHE A 441 -4.99 -10.59 -28.27
C PHE A 441 -6.49 -10.38 -28.15
N VAL A 442 -6.97 -9.73 -27.07
CA VAL A 442 -8.38 -9.43 -26.86
C VAL A 442 -8.91 -8.51 -27.95
N ASP A 443 -8.16 -7.45 -28.31
CA ASP A 443 -8.54 -6.56 -29.42
C ASP A 443 -8.71 -7.32 -30.75
N LYS A 444 -7.77 -8.20 -31.07
CA LYS A 444 -7.77 -8.98 -32.31
C LYS A 444 -8.92 -10.01 -32.37
N HIS A 445 -9.29 -10.56 -31.20
CA HIS A 445 -10.31 -11.60 -31.09
C HIS A 445 -11.60 -11.13 -30.43
N ARG A 446 -11.87 -9.82 -30.48
CA ARG A 446 -13.02 -9.19 -29.81
C ARG A 446 -14.36 -9.85 -30.16
N GLU A 447 -14.57 -10.21 -31.42
CA GLU A 447 -15.79 -10.87 -31.86
C GLU A 447 -15.94 -12.30 -31.30
N ASP A 448 -14.84 -13.05 -31.16
CA ASP A 448 -14.84 -14.39 -30.57
C ASP A 448 -15.10 -14.36 -29.05
N LEU A 449 -14.65 -13.29 -28.39
CA LEU A 449 -14.65 -13.17 -26.93
C LEU A 449 -15.86 -12.39 -26.39
N LYS A 450 -16.59 -11.66 -27.22
CA LYS A 450 -17.71 -10.81 -26.79
C LYS A 450 -18.85 -11.56 -26.08
N ASN A 451 -18.99 -12.87 -26.36
CA ASN A 451 -20.02 -13.71 -25.75
C ASN A 451 -19.49 -14.51 -24.54
N CYS A 452 -18.24 -14.32 -24.15
CA CYS A 452 -17.67 -14.93 -22.97
C CYS A 452 -18.07 -14.11 -21.73
N THR A 453 -18.96 -14.63 -20.90
CA THR A 453 -19.53 -13.96 -19.72
C THR A 453 -19.06 -14.56 -18.41
N ASP A 454 -18.30 -15.66 -18.46
CA ASP A 454 -17.78 -16.38 -17.31
C ASP A 454 -16.42 -17.03 -17.61
N LEU A 455 -15.72 -17.45 -16.56
CA LEU A 455 -14.40 -18.04 -16.61
C LEU A 455 -14.32 -19.27 -17.55
N GLU A 456 -15.32 -20.16 -17.48
CA GLU A 456 -15.32 -21.39 -18.26
C GLU A 456 -15.48 -21.13 -19.76
N SER A 457 -16.29 -20.17 -20.15
CA SER A 457 -16.46 -19.76 -21.54
C SER A 457 -15.17 -19.18 -22.13
N VAL A 458 -14.43 -18.37 -21.36
CA VAL A 458 -13.12 -17.85 -21.77
C VAL A 458 -12.11 -19.00 -21.89
N LYS A 459 -11.99 -19.87 -20.88
CA LYS A 459 -11.08 -21.04 -20.91
C LYS A 459 -11.36 -21.92 -22.13
N LYS A 460 -12.62 -22.18 -22.45
CA LYS A 460 -13.04 -22.96 -23.60
C LYS A 460 -12.64 -22.28 -24.93
N SER A 461 -12.81 -20.96 -25.05
CA SER A 461 -12.38 -20.19 -26.21
C SER A 461 -10.87 -20.26 -26.42
N LEU A 462 -10.10 -20.13 -25.33
CA LEU A 462 -8.64 -20.13 -25.37
C LEU A 462 -8.04 -21.52 -25.55
N SER A 463 -8.72 -22.59 -25.15
CA SER A 463 -8.21 -23.96 -25.28
C SER A 463 -7.91 -24.39 -26.73
N ARG A 464 -8.55 -23.76 -27.72
CA ARG A 464 -8.42 -24.04 -29.15
C ARG A 464 -7.27 -23.25 -29.80
N LYS A 465 -6.55 -22.40 -29.07
CA LYS A 465 -5.53 -21.48 -29.60
C LYS A 465 -4.15 -21.79 -29.00
N ASP A 466 -3.08 -21.76 -29.78
CA ASP A 466 -1.70 -21.84 -29.25
C ASP A 466 -1.20 -20.47 -28.78
N ILE A 467 -1.76 -20.01 -27.68
CA ILE A 467 -1.47 -18.69 -27.09
C ILE A 467 0.03 -18.50 -26.83
N VAL A 468 0.73 -19.57 -26.37
CA VAL A 468 2.16 -19.48 -26.08
C VAL A 468 3.00 -19.37 -27.34
N GLY A 469 2.67 -20.13 -28.38
CA GLY A 469 3.35 -20.03 -29.68
C GLY A 469 3.17 -18.66 -30.33
N ASP A 470 1.93 -18.15 -30.32
CA ASP A 470 1.62 -16.81 -30.83
C ASP A 470 2.34 -15.71 -30.00
N PHE A 471 2.35 -15.83 -28.67
CA PHE A 471 3.09 -14.93 -27.81
C PHE A 471 4.61 -14.91 -28.08
N VAL A 472 5.22 -16.09 -28.28
CA VAL A 472 6.66 -16.17 -28.59
C VAL A 472 6.99 -15.46 -29.90
N ASN A 473 6.12 -15.57 -30.92
CA ASN A 473 6.27 -14.85 -32.18
C ASN A 473 6.09 -13.33 -31.98
N TYR A 474 5.13 -12.93 -31.14
CA TYR A 474 4.92 -11.53 -30.75
C TYR A 474 6.14 -10.96 -30.02
N ALA A 475 6.65 -11.65 -29.00
CA ALA A 475 7.83 -11.22 -28.25
C ALA A 475 9.08 -11.09 -29.11
N SER A 476 9.23 -12.00 -30.12
CA SER A 476 10.33 -11.91 -31.09
C SER A 476 10.24 -10.66 -31.97
N LYS A 477 9.04 -10.24 -32.37
CA LYS A 477 8.81 -8.98 -33.10
C LYS A 477 9.12 -7.75 -32.25
N MET A 478 9.01 -7.89 -30.91
CA MET A 478 9.38 -6.85 -29.93
C MET A 478 10.87 -6.89 -29.52
N GLY A 479 11.70 -7.64 -30.25
CA GLY A 479 13.15 -7.70 -30.06
C GLY A 479 13.63 -8.71 -29.01
N VAL A 480 12.74 -9.52 -28.41
CA VAL A 480 13.17 -10.56 -27.47
C VAL A 480 13.66 -11.80 -28.22
N LYS A 481 14.93 -12.13 -28.05
CA LYS A 481 15.56 -13.29 -28.70
C LYS A 481 14.88 -14.59 -28.28
N ARG A 482 14.45 -15.39 -29.26
CA ARG A 482 13.85 -16.72 -29.06
C ARG A 482 14.87 -17.68 -28.43
N ARG A 483 14.49 -18.36 -27.33
CA ARG A 483 15.31 -19.36 -26.61
C ARG A 483 14.48 -20.60 -26.32
N ASN A 484 14.41 -21.52 -27.28
CA ASN A 484 13.47 -22.65 -27.29
C ASN A 484 13.48 -23.47 -26.00
N LEU A 485 14.65 -23.83 -25.44
CA LEU A 485 14.74 -24.61 -24.22
C LEU A 485 14.14 -23.86 -23.00
N MET A 486 14.41 -22.55 -22.88
CA MET A 486 13.86 -21.73 -21.81
C MET A 486 12.35 -21.55 -21.96
N ILE A 487 11.88 -21.33 -23.20
CA ILE A 487 10.46 -21.22 -23.51
C ILE A 487 9.74 -22.54 -23.16
N GLN A 488 10.32 -23.69 -23.49
CA GLN A 488 9.74 -24.99 -23.14
C GLN A 488 9.63 -25.17 -21.61
N ARG A 489 10.68 -24.82 -20.87
CA ARG A 489 10.67 -24.87 -19.39
C ARG A 489 9.64 -23.91 -18.77
N SER A 490 9.45 -22.73 -19.37
CA SER A 490 8.49 -21.73 -18.90
C SER A 490 7.08 -21.91 -19.47
N ARG A 491 6.82 -22.90 -20.34
CA ARG A 491 5.58 -22.98 -21.12
C ARG A 491 4.32 -22.97 -20.28
N LYS A 492 4.29 -23.74 -19.18
CA LYS A 492 3.16 -23.80 -18.23
C LYS A 492 2.95 -22.43 -17.56
N LEU A 493 4.02 -21.83 -17.07
CA LEU A 493 4.00 -20.53 -16.41
C LEU A 493 3.58 -19.41 -17.39
N LEU A 494 4.16 -19.37 -18.59
CA LEU A 494 3.75 -18.44 -19.65
C LEU A 494 2.26 -18.58 -19.99
N LYS A 495 1.77 -19.82 -20.17
CA LYS A 495 0.36 -20.06 -20.45
C LYS A 495 -0.53 -19.51 -19.34
N SER A 496 -0.20 -19.77 -18.07
CA SER A 496 -0.94 -19.26 -16.92
C SER A 496 -1.01 -17.74 -16.94
N TYR A 497 0.13 -17.04 -17.00
CA TYR A 497 0.18 -15.57 -16.99
C TYR A 497 -0.53 -14.92 -18.19
N LEU A 498 -0.36 -15.47 -19.39
CA LEU A 498 -1.04 -14.99 -20.61
C LEU A 498 -2.56 -15.16 -20.51
N THR A 499 -3.00 -16.32 -20.03
CA THR A 499 -4.43 -16.59 -19.85
C THR A 499 -5.02 -15.67 -18.77
N THR A 500 -4.34 -15.50 -17.64
CA THR A 500 -4.75 -14.55 -16.58
C THR A 500 -4.89 -13.14 -17.13
N ALA A 501 -3.92 -12.66 -17.91
CA ALA A 501 -3.97 -11.33 -18.53
C ALA A 501 -5.17 -11.17 -19.49
N ILE A 502 -5.48 -12.20 -20.28
CA ILE A 502 -6.63 -12.20 -21.18
C ILE A 502 -7.95 -12.21 -20.39
N ILE A 503 -8.06 -13.05 -19.34
CA ILE A 503 -9.27 -13.13 -18.51
C ILE A 503 -9.52 -11.79 -17.82
N SER A 504 -8.48 -11.15 -17.28
CA SER A 504 -8.60 -9.83 -16.63
C SER A 504 -9.12 -8.73 -17.56
N ASP A 505 -8.83 -8.82 -18.86
CA ASP A 505 -9.31 -7.84 -19.85
C ASP A 505 -10.72 -8.16 -20.37
N VAL A 506 -11.08 -9.44 -20.46
CA VAL A 506 -12.39 -9.90 -20.97
C VAL A 506 -13.47 -9.85 -19.89
N LEU A 507 -13.13 -10.25 -18.67
CA LEU A 507 -14.05 -10.32 -17.52
C LEU A 507 -13.66 -9.26 -16.48
N ASP A 508 -13.05 -9.71 -15.37
CA ASP A 508 -12.51 -8.79 -14.37
C ASP A 508 -11.36 -9.43 -13.55
N GLU A 509 -10.95 -8.73 -12.48
CA GLU A 509 -9.84 -9.15 -11.62
C GLU A 509 -10.20 -10.36 -10.73
N SER A 510 -11.48 -10.57 -10.39
CA SER A 510 -11.91 -11.71 -9.58
C SER A 510 -11.76 -13.01 -10.34
N GLU A 511 -12.26 -13.07 -11.57
CA GLU A 511 -12.14 -14.25 -12.43
C GLU A 511 -10.68 -14.53 -12.83
N ALA A 512 -9.89 -13.48 -13.06
CA ALA A 512 -8.46 -13.62 -13.32
C ALA A 512 -7.72 -14.22 -12.13
N ALA A 513 -8.02 -13.74 -10.91
CA ALA A 513 -7.47 -14.29 -9.67
C ALA A 513 -7.96 -15.71 -9.41
N GLN A 514 -9.25 -15.98 -9.65
CA GLN A 514 -9.80 -17.33 -9.54
C GLN A 514 -9.04 -18.32 -10.42
N TYR A 515 -8.80 -17.96 -11.68
CA TYR A 515 -8.01 -18.79 -12.60
C TYR A 515 -6.57 -18.98 -12.14
N ALA A 516 -5.89 -17.92 -11.71
CA ALA A 516 -4.52 -18.00 -11.22
C ALA A 516 -4.42 -18.89 -9.97
N ASN A 517 -5.41 -18.82 -9.11
CA ASN A 517 -5.48 -19.55 -7.85
C ASN A 517 -5.86 -21.04 -8.00
N GLU A 518 -6.34 -21.49 -9.18
CA GLU A 518 -6.60 -22.91 -9.46
C GLU A 518 -5.35 -23.80 -9.24
N THR A 519 -4.16 -23.24 -9.38
CA THR A 519 -2.88 -23.93 -9.20
C THR A 519 -1.98 -23.33 -8.13
N ASP A 520 -2.47 -22.37 -7.36
CA ASP A 520 -1.70 -21.74 -6.29
C ASP A 520 -1.63 -22.66 -5.06
N GLU A 521 -0.42 -23.06 -4.65
CA GLU A 521 -0.20 -23.99 -3.55
C GLU A 521 -0.74 -23.47 -2.21
N GLY A 522 -0.67 -22.14 -1.97
CA GLY A 522 -1.18 -21.51 -0.77
C GLY A 522 -2.70 -21.63 -0.67
N VAL A 523 -3.41 -21.31 -1.78
CA VAL A 523 -4.87 -21.39 -1.86
C VAL A 523 -5.34 -22.84 -1.79
N MET A 524 -4.71 -23.75 -2.54
CA MET A 524 -5.03 -25.18 -2.47
C MET A 524 -4.83 -25.76 -1.05
N ARG A 525 -3.77 -25.33 -0.38
CA ARG A 525 -3.52 -25.75 1.01
C ARG A 525 -4.55 -25.17 1.97
N ALA A 526 -4.97 -23.92 1.79
CA ALA A 526 -6.02 -23.30 2.58
C ALA A 526 -7.37 -24.02 2.40
N ILE A 527 -7.74 -24.34 1.16
CA ILE A 527 -8.95 -25.14 0.85
C ILE A 527 -8.90 -26.46 1.61
N LYS A 528 -7.79 -27.21 1.50
CA LYS A 528 -7.62 -28.50 2.16
C LYS A 528 -7.74 -28.41 3.69
N ILE A 529 -7.17 -27.37 4.31
CA ILE A 529 -7.27 -27.14 5.76
C ILE A 529 -8.74 -26.93 6.17
N LEU A 530 -9.50 -26.17 5.39
CA LEU A 530 -10.92 -25.90 5.65
C LEU A 530 -11.79 -27.13 5.45
N GLU A 531 -11.57 -27.91 4.39
CA GLU A 531 -12.29 -29.16 4.11
C GLU A 531 -12.04 -30.23 5.19
N GLU A 532 -10.81 -30.30 5.70
CA GLU A 532 -10.43 -31.22 6.78
C GLU A 532 -10.89 -30.74 8.17
N GLY A 533 -11.56 -29.59 8.30
CA GLY A 533 -11.98 -29.02 9.58
C GLY A 533 -10.81 -28.58 10.48
N LYS A 534 -9.63 -28.32 9.93
CA LYS A 534 -8.39 -28.01 10.67
C LYS A 534 -8.09 -26.51 10.75
N ALA A 535 -9.05 -25.67 10.48
CA ALA A 535 -8.86 -24.22 10.51
C ALA A 535 -8.62 -23.63 11.91
N PHE A 536 -9.06 -24.33 12.95
CA PHE A 536 -8.81 -23.95 14.34
C PHE A 536 -7.54 -24.65 14.83
N PRO A 537 -6.53 -23.88 15.27
CA PRO A 537 -5.31 -24.46 15.80
C PRO A 537 -5.60 -25.32 17.05
N VAL A 538 -4.95 -26.48 17.15
CA VAL A 538 -4.98 -27.34 18.32
C VAL A 538 -3.58 -27.52 18.90
N VAL A 539 -3.46 -27.54 20.22
CA VAL A 539 -2.19 -27.86 20.87
C VAL A 539 -1.95 -29.35 20.71
N LYS A 540 -0.88 -29.73 20.01
CA LYS A 540 -0.40 -31.13 20.12
C LYS A 540 0.08 -31.34 21.55
N LYS A 541 -0.59 -32.22 22.29
CA LYS A 541 -0.19 -32.66 23.63
C LYS A 541 1.16 -33.37 23.57
#